data_941e864b0a612a4f690725354ef85385
#
_entry.id   941e864b0a612a4f690725354ef85385
#
_cell.length_a   1.000
_cell.length_b   1.000
_cell.length_c   1.000
_cell.angle_alpha   90.00
_cell.angle_beta   90.00
_cell.angle_gamma   90.00
#
_symmetry.space_group_name_H-M   'P 1'
#
loop_
_entity.id
_entity.type
_entity.pdbx_description
1 polymer ?
#
loop_
_entity_poly.entity_id
_entity_poly.type
_entity_poly.pdbx_seq_one_letter_code
_entity_poly.pdbx_strand_id
1 'polypeptide(L)'
;MHNLTLASSAFELDFFGRVKAMSDQALNKYLATREARDAAELSIISAVAKTYYQARIADAQQKLAEDVVQSRQESYRLSKMQFDAGLMTAGDLSGVQTQIESARSSYAEAERAHQKALNALSLLVGKPVSQLNLPPAGSLKNAFADLRLPAGIPATVLQNRPDIREAEYQLKAANANIGAARAALYPSISLTGSVGYASPELDELIKAPNLAWSIAPSISLPIFNRDKLNRAVNIAEAQQKILVESYQNTVQTAFYEVADALAARQTLAEQYAAQQRGNKAVSERLRLENLRFEAGVSTALDRLDAQRESYSSDQGLLATELQILTNNVDLYISMGGGLDQYGVSAPALEGNK
;
A
#
# COMPACT_ATOMS: atom_id res chain seq x y z
N MET A 1 55.84 -34.53 6.66
CA MET A 1 54.63 -35.30 6.98
C MET A 1 53.50 -34.77 6.08
N HIS A 2 52.91 -35.60 5.28
CA HIS A 2 51.80 -35.27 4.40
C HIS A 2 50.52 -35.86 5.01
N ASN A 3 49.40 -35.09 5.02
CA ASN A 3 48.13 -35.58 5.53
C ASN A 3 46.98 -35.15 4.59
N LEU A 4 46.02 -36.00 4.40
CA LEU A 4 44.77 -35.77 3.72
C LEU A 4 43.66 -36.24 4.66
N THR A 5 42.92 -35.30 5.25
CA THR A 5 41.93 -35.62 6.30
C THR A 5 40.57 -34.99 5.95
N LEU A 6 39.52 -35.81 6.00
CA LEU A 6 38.13 -35.36 6.04
C LEU A 6 37.68 -35.38 7.49
N ALA A 7 37.27 -34.25 8.02
CA ALA A 7 36.85 -34.13 9.41
C ALA A 7 35.50 -33.45 9.52
N SER A 8 34.65 -33.96 10.39
CA SER A 8 33.45 -33.27 10.88
C SER A 8 33.72 -32.78 12.30
N SER A 9 33.73 -31.47 12.50
CA SER A 9 34.00 -30.88 13.82
C SER A 9 32.72 -30.60 14.56
N ALA A 10 32.63 -31.04 15.82
CA ALA A 10 31.62 -30.67 16.80
C ALA A 10 30.16 -30.86 16.32
N PHE A 11 29.86 -32.00 15.69
CA PHE A 11 28.44 -32.34 15.39
C PHE A 11 27.68 -32.52 16.70
N GLU A 12 26.73 -31.61 16.99
CA GLU A 12 25.93 -31.67 18.21
C GLU A 12 24.82 -32.72 18.10
N LEU A 13 24.81 -33.65 19.02
CA LEU A 13 23.74 -34.64 19.18
C LEU A 13 22.60 -34.00 19.97
N ASP A 14 21.48 -33.74 19.28
CA ASP A 14 20.37 -32.91 19.80
C ASP A 14 19.41 -33.71 20.72
N PHE A 15 19.90 -34.15 21.88
CA PHE A 15 19.06 -34.87 22.84
C PHE A 15 18.04 -33.96 23.56
N PHE A 16 18.32 -32.67 23.66
CA PHE A 16 17.48 -31.72 24.40
C PHE A 16 16.72 -30.76 23.49
N GLY A 17 16.77 -30.95 22.19
CA GLY A 17 16.02 -30.19 21.20
C GLY A 17 16.54 -28.76 20.94
N ARG A 18 17.78 -28.45 21.32
CA ARG A 18 18.40 -27.14 21.11
C ARG A 18 18.57 -26.82 19.62
N VAL A 19 19.19 -27.73 18.87
CA VAL A 19 19.45 -27.56 17.44
C VAL A 19 18.14 -27.53 16.66
N LYS A 20 17.20 -28.43 17.00
CA LYS A 20 15.86 -28.43 16.41
C LYS A 20 15.13 -27.09 16.66
N ALA A 21 15.12 -26.59 17.89
CA ALA A 21 14.47 -25.32 18.24
C ALA A 21 15.13 -24.14 17.52
N MET A 22 16.46 -24.12 17.37
CA MET A 22 17.15 -23.10 16.57
C MET A 22 16.81 -23.20 15.07
N SER A 23 16.68 -24.41 14.54
CA SER A 23 16.25 -24.64 13.15
C SER A 23 14.81 -24.18 12.95
N ASP A 24 13.89 -24.53 13.86
CA ASP A 24 12.50 -24.11 13.83
C ASP A 24 12.36 -22.57 13.94
N GLN A 25 13.19 -21.94 14.79
CA GLN A 25 13.27 -20.48 14.89
C GLN A 25 13.71 -19.85 13.55
N ALA A 26 14.77 -20.38 12.95
CA ALA A 26 15.29 -19.88 11.68
C ALA A 26 14.29 -20.07 10.54
N LEU A 27 13.63 -21.23 10.47
CA LEU A 27 12.57 -21.52 9.49
C LEU A 27 11.40 -20.54 9.63
N ASN A 28 10.90 -20.33 10.85
CA ASN A 28 9.78 -19.41 11.05
C ASN A 28 10.17 -17.94 10.78
N LYS A 29 11.41 -17.52 11.07
CA LYS A 29 11.92 -16.22 10.65
C LYS A 29 11.96 -16.08 9.12
N TYR A 30 12.39 -17.11 8.41
CA TYR A 30 12.38 -17.12 6.94
C TYR A 30 10.95 -17.01 6.40
N LEU A 31 9.99 -17.76 6.95
CA LEU A 31 8.59 -17.70 6.56
C LEU A 31 7.99 -16.32 6.85
N ALA A 32 8.31 -15.70 7.99
CA ALA A 32 7.92 -14.33 8.30
C ALA A 32 8.43 -13.33 7.25
N THR A 33 9.69 -13.46 6.82
CA THR A 33 10.28 -12.60 5.77
C THR A 33 9.56 -12.78 4.42
N ARG A 34 9.11 -14.00 4.10
CA ARG A 34 8.31 -14.26 2.90
C ARG A 34 6.97 -13.53 2.95
N GLU A 35 6.25 -13.63 4.06
CA GLU A 35 4.96 -12.92 4.23
C GLU A 35 5.15 -11.40 4.26
N ALA A 36 6.26 -10.89 4.87
CA ALA A 36 6.62 -9.48 4.81
C ALA A 36 6.82 -8.98 3.37
N ARG A 37 7.42 -9.81 2.50
CA ARG A 37 7.54 -9.51 1.06
C ARG A 37 6.16 -9.39 0.42
N ASP A 38 5.27 -10.33 0.70
CA ASP A 38 3.93 -10.35 0.11
C ASP A 38 3.09 -9.16 0.62
N ALA A 39 3.25 -8.76 1.90
CA ALA A 39 2.66 -7.54 2.46
C ALA A 39 3.20 -6.27 1.77
N ALA A 40 4.51 -6.20 1.52
CA ALA A 40 5.13 -5.09 0.80
C ALA A 40 4.64 -5.00 -0.65
N GLU A 41 4.47 -6.13 -1.34
CA GLU A 41 3.91 -6.19 -2.69
C GLU A 41 2.49 -5.62 -2.72
N LEU A 42 1.60 -6.03 -1.81
CA LEU A 42 0.25 -5.48 -1.69
C LEU A 42 0.27 -3.97 -1.40
N SER A 43 1.17 -3.51 -0.55
CA SER A 43 1.34 -2.08 -0.26
C SER A 43 1.73 -1.28 -1.50
N ILE A 44 2.65 -1.80 -2.33
CA ILE A 44 3.05 -1.17 -3.60
C ILE A 44 1.87 -1.16 -4.58
N ILE A 45 1.14 -2.27 -4.72
CA ILE A 45 -0.05 -2.35 -5.57
C ILE A 45 -1.07 -1.29 -5.15
N SER A 46 -1.34 -1.18 -3.84
CA SER A 46 -2.22 -0.13 -3.28
C SER A 46 -1.74 1.27 -3.64
N ALA A 47 -0.46 1.56 -3.40
CA ALA A 47 0.12 2.88 -3.68
C ALA A 47 0.03 3.23 -5.17
N VAL A 48 0.32 2.29 -6.07
CA VAL A 48 0.21 2.49 -7.52
C VAL A 48 -1.24 2.75 -7.92
N ALA A 49 -2.19 1.94 -7.43
CA ALA A 49 -3.61 2.09 -7.75
C ALA A 49 -4.17 3.45 -7.28
N LYS A 50 -3.90 3.83 -6.02
CA LYS A 50 -4.33 5.12 -5.47
C LYS A 50 -3.72 6.30 -6.21
N THR A 51 -2.42 6.24 -6.51
CA THR A 51 -1.73 7.31 -7.24
C THR A 51 -2.22 7.40 -8.68
N TYR A 52 -2.54 6.27 -9.32
CA TYR A 52 -3.18 6.26 -10.63
C TYR A 52 -4.54 6.98 -10.61
N TYR A 53 -5.42 6.64 -9.67
CA TYR A 53 -6.72 7.31 -9.54
C TYR A 53 -6.55 8.81 -9.23
N GLN A 54 -5.60 9.16 -8.37
CA GLN A 54 -5.28 10.56 -8.09
C GLN A 54 -4.84 11.32 -9.34
N ALA A 55 -3.97 10.72 -10.18
CA ALA A 55 -3.54 11.32 -11.44
C ALA A 55 -4.73 11.51 -12.41
N ARG A 56 -5.66 10.53 -12.46
CA ARG A 56 -6.84 10.60 -13.33
C ARG A 56 -7.83 11.69 -12.89
N ILE A 57 -8.07 11.79 -11.59
CA ILE A 57 -8.93 12.85 -11.05
C ILE A 57 -8.29 14.23 -11.21
N ALA A 58 -6.97 14.35 -11.01
CA ALA A 58 -6.26 15.61 -11.25
C ALA A 58 -6.30 16.05 -12.73
N ASP A 59 -6.24 15.11 -13.70
CA ASP A 59 -6.48 15.40 -15.12
C ASP A 59 -7.90 15.95 -15.36
N ALA A 60 -8.91 15.32 -14.75
CA ALA A 60 -10.30 15.81 -14.85
C ALA A 60 -10.48 17.20 -14.21
N GLN A 61 -9.84 17.45 -13.06
CA GLN A 61 -9.85 18.75 -12.40
C GLN A 61 -9.13 19.82 -13.23
N GLN A 62 -8.02 19.48 -13.87
CA GLN A 62 -7.31 20.39 -14.78
C GLN A 62 -8.20 20.79 -15.96
N LYS A 63 -8.88 19.82 -16.62
CA LYS A 63 -9.81 20.11 -17.71
C LYS A 63 -10.98 20.97 -17.27
N LEU A 64 -11.56 20.67 -16.11
CA LEU A 64 -12.62 21.50 -15.54
C LEU A 64 -12.15 22.93 -15.30
N ALA A 65 -10.93 23.13 -14.80
CA ALA A 65 -10.37 24.47 -14.60
C ALA A 65 -10.07 25.19 -15.93
N GLU A 66 -9.64 24.45 -16.97
CA GLU A 66 -9.44 24.98 -18.33
C GLU A 66 -10.75 25.50 -18.93
N ASP A 67 -11.84 24.71 -18.83
CA ASP A 67 -13.18 25.10 -19.29
C ASP A 67 -13.66 26.40 -18.61
N VAL A 68 -13.36 26.54 -17.30
CA VAL A 68 -13.66 27.77 -16.56
C VAL A 68 -12.84 28.95 -17.08
N VAL A 69 -11.55 28.80 -17.36
CA VAL A 69 -10.72 29.87 -17.95
C VAL A 69 -11.31 30.31 -19.27
N GLN A 70 -11.67 29.38 -20.16
CA GLN A 70 -12.28 29.71 -21.46
C GLN A 70 -13.61 30.47 -21.30
N SER A 71 -14.48 29.99 -20.39
CA SER A 71 -15.75 30.67 -20.09
C SER A 71 -15.54 32.09 -19.54
N ARG A 72 -14.55 32.31 -18.67
CA ARG A 72 -14.21 33.64 -18.14
C ARG A 72 -13.62 34.57 -19.21
N GLN A 73 -12.80 34.04 -20.11
CA GLN A 73 -12.23 34.81 -21.23
C GLN A 73 -13.35 35.35 -22.14
N GLU A 74 -14.34 34.50 -22.47
CA GLU A 74 -15.46 34.91 -23.28
C GLU A 74 -16.34 35.96 -22.55
N SER A 75 -16.58 35.78 -21.24
CA SER A 75 -17.28 36.76 -20.42
C SER A 75 -16.56 38.12 -20.43
N TYR A 76 -15.24 38.13 -20.31
CA TYR A 76 -14.44 39.34 -20.37
C TYR A 76 -14.53 40.03 -21.76
N ARG A 77 -14.44 39.23 -22.82
CA ARG A 77 -14.57 39.75 -24.19
C ARG A 77 -15.89 40.50 -24.37
N LEU A 78 -17.00 39.91 -23.93
CA LEU A 78 -18.33 40.53 -24.00
C LEU A 78 -18.42 41.77 -23.11
N SER A 79 -17.91 41.72 -21.87
CA SER A 79 -17.89 42.85 -20.96
C SER A 79 -17.04 44.00 -21.48
N LYS A 80 -15.93 43.71 -22.15
CA LYS A 80 -15.08 44.72 -22.78
C LYS A 80 -15.82 45.43 -23.92
N MET A 81 -16.57 44.72 -24.74
CA MET A 81 -17.42 45.32 -25.79
C MET A 81 -18.48 46.26 -25.19
N GLN A 82 -19.11 45.89 -24.08
CA GLN A 82 -20.07 46.73 -23.36
C GLN A 82 -19.41 47.97 -22.77
N PHE A 83 -18.21 47.85 -22.22
CA PHE A 83 -17.44 48.98 -21.71
C PHE A 83 -17.04 49.94 -22.84
N ASP A 84 -16.53 49.41 -23.96
CA ASP A 84 -16.15 50.23 -25.12
C ASP A 84 -17.37 50.94 -25.74
N ALA A 85 -18.58 50.41 -25.60
CA ALA A 85 -19.84 51.02 -25.97
C ALA A 85 -20.41 51.98 -24.89
N GLY A 86 -19.75 52.19 -23.76
CA GLY A 86 -20.21 53.05 -22.67
C GLY A 86 -21.33 52.47 -21.81
N LEU A 87 -21.60 51.16 -21.93
CA LEU A 87 -22.71 50.46 -21.23
C LEU A 87 -22.25 49.80 -19.93
N MET A 88 -20.97 49.86 -19.60
CA MET A 88 -20.37 49.24 -18.41
C MET A 88 -19.36 50.21 -17.78
N THR A 89 -19.22 50.15 -16.43
CA THR A 89 -18.22 50.94 -15.72
C THR A 89 -16.84 50.31 -15.74
N ALA A 90 -15.79 51.11 -15.57
CA ALA A 90 -14.40 50.58 -15.44
C ALA A 90 -14.24 49.66 -14.21
N GLY A 91 -14.98 49.94 -13.11
CA GLY A 91 -15.01 49.10 -11.92
C GLY A 91 -15.56 47.70 -12.20
N ASP A 92 -16.65 47.60 -12.93
CA ASP A 92 -17.27 46.33 -13.31
C ASP A 92 -16.35 45.52 -14.23
N LEU A 93 -15.70 46.16 -15.23
CA LEU A 93 -14.75 45.51 -16.11
C LEU A 93 -13.53 44.97 -15.33
N SER A 94 -13.00 45.76 -14.36
CA SER A 94 -11.92 45.31 -13.50
C SER A 94 -12.33 44.13 -12.63
N GLY A 95 -13.58 44.06 -12.18
CA GLY A 95 -14.16 42.92 -11.47
C GLY A 95 -14.13 41.64 -12.35
N VAL A 96 -14.55 41.74 -13.60
CA VAL A 96 -14.52 40.62 -14.56
C VAL A 96 -13.07 40.19 -14.85
N GLN A 97 -12.15 41.15 -14.97
CA GLN A 97 -10.72 40.87 -15.16
C GLN A 97 -10.14 40.11 -13.96
N THR A 98 -10.47 40.46 -12.74
CA THR A 98 -10.07 39.74 -11.53
C THR A 98 -10.53 38.27 -11.56
N GLN A 99 -11.70 37.99 -12.11
CA GLN A 99 -12.26 36.64 -12.23
C GLN A 99 -11.44 35.77 -13.21
N ILE A 100 -10.96 36.35 -14.32
CA ILE A 100 -10.06 35.60 -15.26
C ILE A 100 -8.76 35.25 -14.56
N GLU A 101 -8.14 36.22 -13.90
CA GLU A 101 -6.83 35.96 -13.25
C GLU A 101 -6.96 34.94 -12.11
N SER A 102 -8.07 34.94 -11.38
CA SER A 102 -8.41 33.91 -10.40
C SER A 102 -8.58 32.53 -11.06
N ALA A 103 -9.30 32.45 -12.19
CA ALA A 103 -9.45 31.19 -12.94
C ALA A 103 -8.11 30.67 -13.49
N ARG A 104 -7.24 31.54 -14.01
CA ARG A 104 -5.88 31.17 -14.46
C ARG A 104 -5.02 30.65 -13.31
N SER A 105 -5.12 31.27 -12.13
CA SER A 105 -4.42 30.79 -10.93
C SER A 105 -4.89 29.39 -10.54
N SER A 106 -6.21 29.14 -10.55
CA SER A 106 -6.78 27.82 -10.25
C SER A 106 -6.37 26.76 -11.30
N TYR A 107 -6.31 27.13 -12.59
CA TYR A 107 -5.83 26.24 -13.64
C TYR A 107 -4.35 25.85 -13.43
N ALA A 108 -3.49 26.83 -13.14
CA ALA A 108 -2.08 26.56 -12.88
C ALA A 108 -1.86 25.68 -11.63
N GLU A 109 -2.75 25.80 -10.62
CA GLU A 109 -2.76 24.92 -9.46
C GLU A 109 -3.16 23.49 -9.82
N ALA A 110 -4.23 23.31 -10.60
CA ALA A 110 -4.69 22.02 -11.06
C ALA A 110 -3.67 21.34 -11.99
N GLU A 111 -3.03 22.09 -12.90
CA GLU A 111 -1.95 21.61 -13.74
C GLU A 111 -0.77 21.10 -12.91
N ARG A 112 -0.34 21.89 -11.91
CA ARG A 112 0.73 21.48 -10.99
C ARG A 112 0.35 20.23 -10.20
N ALA A 113 -0.89 20.08 -9.74
CA ALA A 113 -1.36 18.89 -9.03
C ALA A 113 -1.34 17.66 -9.94
N HIS A 114 -1.79 17.79 -11.19
CA HIS A 114 -1.75 16.73 -12.19
C HIS A 114 -0.30 16.29 -12.48
N GLN A 115 0.62 17.23 -12.74
CA GLN A 115 2.03 16.90 -12.97
C GLN A 115 2.68 16.19 -11.77
N LYS A 116 2.38 16.63 -10.54
CA LYS A 116 2.87 15.96 -9.33
C LYS A 116 2.36 14.52 -9.22
N ALA A 117 1.08 14.29 -9.52
CA ALA A 117 0.50 12.94 -9.48
C ALA A 117 1.14 12.02 -10.55
N LEU A 118 1.39 12.54 -11.76
CA LEU A 118 2.10 11.81 -12.81
C LEU A 118 3.55 11.48 -12.42
N ASN A 119 4.26 12.42 -11.80
CA ASN A 119 5.63 12.18 -11.32
C ASN A 119 5.66 11.13 -10.21
N ALA A 120 4.69 11.17 -9.28
CA ALA A 120 4.55 10.16 -8.22
C ALA A 120 4.27 8.77 -8.81
N LEU A 121 3.40 8.68 -9.83
CA LEU A 121 3.12 7.43 -10.53
C LEU A 121 4.37 6.90 -11.25
N SER A 122 5.13 7.77 -11.92
CA SER A 122 6.39 7.42 -12.57
C SER A 122 7.41 6.84 -11.59
N LEU A 123 7.51 7.44 -10.40
CA LEU A 123 8.41 6.96 -9.34
C LEU A 123 8.02 5.55 -8.86
N LEU A 124 6.73 5.33 -8.60
CA LEU A 124 6.23 4.03 -8.11
C LEU A 124 6.37 2.91 -9.15
N VAL A 125 6.13 3.23 -10.43
CA VAL A 125 6.20 2.24 -11.53
C VAL A 125 7.63 2.06 -12.05
N GLY A 126 8.54 2.98 -11.75
CA GLY A 126 9.93 2.95 -12.22
C GLY A 126 10.09 3.27 -13.72
N LYS A 127 9.06 3.84 -14.35
CA LYS A 127 9.07 4.21 -15.78
C LYS A 127 8.43 5.59 -15.99
N PRO A 128 8.91 6.39 -16.96
CA PRO A 128 8.26 7.65 -17.31
C PRO A 128 6.80 7.41 -17.74
N VAL A 129 5.88 8.30 -17.33
CA VAL A 129 4.45 8.20 -17.68
C VAL A 129 4.22 8.16 -19.20
N SER A 130 5.06 8.83 -19.99
CA SER A 130 4.99 8.81 -21.46
C SER A 130 5.15 7.40 -22.08
N GLN A 131 5.70 6.46 -21.33
CA GLN A 131 5.84 5.05 -21.72
C GLN A 131 4.72 4.16 -21.18
N LEU A 132 3.82 4.73 -20.37
CA LEU A 132 2.67 4.02 -19.84
C LEU A 132 1.47 4.30 -20.73
N ASN A 133 0.90 3.24 -21.33
CA ASN A 133 -0.36 3.35 -22.08
C ASN A 133 -1.52 3.52 -21.08
N LEU A 134 -1.66 4.73 -20.52
CA LEU A 134 -2.76 5.01 -19.61
C LEU A 134 -4.08 5.11 -20.39
N PRO A 135 -5.17 4.47 -19.94
CA PRO A 135 -6.48 4.60 -20.57
C PRO A 135 -6.94 6.06 -20.59
N PRO A 136 -7.76 6.49 -21.56
CA PRO A 136 -8.25 7.88 -21.63
C PRO A 136 -9.08 8.27 -20.40
N ALA A 137 -9.10 9.57 -20.08
CA ALA A 137 -9.73 10.13 -18.86
C ALA A 137 -11.19 9.72 -18.62
N GLY A 138 -11.96 9.49 -19.68
CA GLY A 138 -13.39 9.12 -19.58
C GLY A 138 -13.67 7.69 -19.11
N SER A 139 -12.65 6.83 -18.94
CA SER A 139 -12.84 5.42 -18.60
C SER A 139 -13.17 5.16 -17.11
N LEU A 140 -13.03 6.19 -16.24
CA LEU A 140 -13.29 6.05 -14.81
C LEU A 140 -14.76 5.78 -14.46
N LYS A 141 -15.71 6.20 -15.31
CA LYS A 141 -17.14 5.93 -15.08
C LYS A 141 -17.48 4.45 -14.95
N ASN A 142 -16.69 3.57 -15.56
CA ASN A 142 -16.83 2.12 -15.46
C ASN A 142 -16.03 1.51 -14.30
N ALA A 143 -15.06 2.24 -13.74
CA ALA A 143 -14.30 1.80 -12.57
C ALA A 143 -15.12 1.83 -11.26
N PHE A 144 -16.30 2.50 -11.27
CA PHE A 144 -17.31 2.42 -10.22
C PHE A 144 -18.16 1.15 -10.29
N ALA A 145 -17.86 0.26 -11.25
CA ALA A 145 -18.58 -0.99 -11.38
C ALA A 145 -18.61 -1.68 -10.02
N ASP A 146 -19.82 -1.86 -9.56
CA ASP A 146 -20.29 -2.51 -8.35
C ASP A 146 -19.31 -3.58 -7.88
N LEU A 147 -18.43 -3.26 -6.96
CA LEU A 147 -17.68 -4.25 -6.20
C LEU A 147 -18.70 -4.96 -5.31
N ARG A 148 -19.46 -5.90 -5.89
CA ARG A 148 -20.47 -6.67 -5.16
C ARG A 148 -19.75 -7.60 -4.22
N LEU A 149 -19.53 -7.11 -3.01
CA LEU A 149 -19.07 -7.98 -1.94
C LEU A 149 -20.21 -8.92 -1.57
N PRO A 150 -19.97 -10.24 -1.55
CA PRO A 150 -20.97 -11.16 -1.02
C PRO A 150 -21.28 -10.79 0.43
N ALA A 151 -22.55 -10.74 0.78
CA ALA A 151 -22.98 -10.58 2.16
C ALA A 151 -22.40 -11.74 3.00
N GLY A 152 -21.75 -11.43 4.12
CA GLY A 152 -21.23 -12.44 5.03
C GLY A 152 -19.83 -12.95 4.70
N ILE A 153 -18.91 -12.09 4.23
CA ILE A 153 -17.49 -12.46 4.14
C ILE A 153 -17.03 -12.93 5.52
N PRO A 154 -16.59 -14.19 5.67
CA PRO A 154 -16.20 -14.71 6.97
C PRO A 154 -14.93 -14.03 7.46
N ALA A 155 -14.83 -13.82 8.78
CA ALA A 155 -13.62 -13.24 9.41
C ALA A 155 -12.32 -14.04 9.10
N THR A 156 -12.47 -15.29 8.63
CA THR A 156 -11.34 -16.13 8.18
C THR A 156 -10.57 -15.56 7.00
N VAL A 157 -11.17 -14.63 6.21
CA VAL A 157 -10.46 -13.91 5.14
C VAL A 157 -9.25 -13.14 5.69
N LEU A 158 -9.38 -12.60 6.89
CA LEU A 158 -8.28 -11.89 7.55
C LEU A 158 -7.07 -12.80 7.85
N GLN A 159 -7.28 -14.11 8.02
CA GLN A 159 -6.19 -15.07 8.21
C GLN A 159 -5.29 -15.22 6.98
N ASN A 160 -5.77 -14.81 5.80
CA ASN A 160 -4.99 -14.82 4.57
C ASN A 160 -4.16 -13.54 4.39
N ARG A 161 -4.30 -12.56 5.27
CA ARG A 161 -3.51 -11.32 5.22
C ARG A 161 -2.03 -11.62 5.49
N PRO A 162 -1.13 -11.15 4.62
CA PRO A 162 0.30 -11.42 4.79
C PRO A 162 0.88 -10.81 6.08
N ASP A 163 0.42 -9.64 6.51
CA ASP A 163 0.86 -8.98 7.74
C ASP A 163 0.48 -9.78 9.01
N ILE A 164 -0.72 -10.37 9.03
CA ILE A 164 -1.15 -11.25 10.13
C ILE A 164 -0.31 -12.54 10.13
N ARG A 165 -0.07 -13.13 8.96
CA ARG A 165 0.75 -14.34 8.83
C ARG A 165 2.21 -14.08 9.18
N GLU A 166 2.74 -12.91 8.81
CA GLU A 166 4.07 -12.48 9.24
C GLU A 166 4.17 -12.44 10.77
N ALA A 167 3.22 -11.76 11.45
CA ALA A 167 3.21 -11.66 12.90
C ALA A 167 3.05 -13.03 13.57
N GLU A 168 2.26 -13.94 12.99
CA GLU A 168 2.11 -15.33 13.46
C GLU A 168 3.43 -16.10 13.35
N TYR A 169 4.15 -16.01 12.24
CA TYR A 169 5.46 -16.68 12.09
C TYR A 169 6.52 -16.07 13.00
N GLN A 170 6.51 -14.75 13.22
CA GLN A 170 7.38 -14.11 14.22
C GLN A 170 7.11 -14.64 15.63
N LEU A 171 5.85 -14.84 16.01
CA LEU A 171 5.47 -15.42 17.28
C LEU A 171 5.91 -16.89 17.41
N LYS A 172 5.74 -17.70 16.33
CA LYS A 172 6.25 -19.09 16.27
C LYS A 172 7.77 -19.15 16.41
N ALA A 173 8.49 -18.22 15.78
CA ALA A 173 9.93 -18.11 15.92
C ALA A 173 10.37 -17.78 17.36
N ALA A 174 9.64 -16.88 18.04
CA ALA A 174 9.91 -16.55 19.45
C ALA A 174 9.64 -17.74 20.39
N ASN A 175 8.57 -18.50 20.15
CA ASN A 175 8.31 -19.72 20.91
C ASN A 175 9.43 -20.76 20.73
N ALA A 176 9.92 -20.95 19.52
CA ALA A 176 11.07 -21.81 19.26
C ALA A 176 12.34 -21.30 19.96
N ASN A 177 12.56 -19.98 20.00
CA ASN A 177 13.68 -19.37 20.72
C ASN A 177 13.64 -19.67 22.23
N ILE A 178 12.46 -19.66 22.87
CA ILE A 178 12.32 -20.07 24.27
C ILE A 178 12.76 -21.52 24.42
N GLY A 179 12.37 -22.41 23.51
CA GLY A 179 12.81 -23.80 23.48
C GLY A 179 14.34 -23.92 23.42
N ALA A 180 14.97 -23.18 22.54
CA ALA A 180 16.44 -23.14 22.40
C ALA A 180 17.14 -22.61 23.67
N ALA A 181 16.60 -21.53 24.27
CA ALA A 181 17.12 -20.94 25.50
C ALA A 181 16.99 -21.91 26.70
N ARG A 182 15.89 -22.63 26.81
CA ARG A 182 15.68 -23.67 27.86
C ARG A 182 16.58 -24.87 27.64
N ALA A 183 16.75 -25.30 26.41
CA ALA A 183 17.64 -26.41 26.05
C ALA A 183 19.11 -26.10 26.39
N ALA A 184 19.53 -24.84 26.34
CA ALA A 184 20.89 -24.42 26.72
C ALA A 184 21.20 -24.57 28.22
N LEU A 185 20.21 -24.85 29.09
CA LEU A 185 20.40 -25.19 30.51
C LEU A 185 20.86 -26.65 30.72
N TYR A 186 20.74 -27.49 29.69
CA TYR A 186 21.07 -28.90 29.72
C TYR A 186 22.47 -29.14 29.12
N PRO A 187 23.07 -30.34 29.37
CA PRO A 187 24.34 -30.69 28.75
C PRO A 187 24.27 -30.68 27.23
N SER A 188 25.27 -30.11 26.58
CA SER A 188 25.50 -30.32 25.13
C SER A 188 26.44 -31.51 24.90
N ILE A 189 26.06 -32.38 23.96
CA ILE A 189 26.85 -33.54 23.58
C ILE A 189 27.27 -33.33 22.15
N SER A 190 28.57 -33.28 21.90
CA SER A 190 29.12 -33.15 20.55
C SER A 190 30.02 -34.31 20.18
N LEU A 191 30.01 -34.63 18.91
CA LEU A 191 30.84 -35.69 18.31
C LEU A 191 31.75 -35.08 17.25
N THR A 192 33.06 -35.25 17.46
CA THR A 192 34.04 -34.89 16.44
C THR A 192 34.57 -36.19 15.82
N GLY A 193 34.56 -36.26 14.49
CA GLY A 193 35.07 -37.41 13.76
C GLY A 193 36.02 -36.97 12.67
N SER A 194 37.09 -37.76 12.47
CA SER A 194 37.98 -37.57 11.32
C SER A 194 38.37 -38.90 10.72
N VAL A 195 38.56 -38.90 9.40
CA VAL A 195 39.14 -40.02 8.64
C VAL A 195 40.09 -39.46 7.59
N GLY A 196 41.23 -40.06 7.43
CA GLY A 196 42.22 -39.57 6.47
C GLY A 196 43.44 -40.46 6.37
N TYR A 197 44.42 -40.01 5.61
CA TYR A 197 45.69 -40.66 5.44
C TYR A 197 46.81 -39.74 5.95
N ALA A 198 47.81 -40.31 6.59
CA ALA A 198 48.99 -39.58 7.05
C ALA A 198 50.25 -40.39 6.74
N SER A 199 51.23 -39.79 6.04
CA SER A 199 52.48 -40.41 5.68
C SER A 199 53.68 -39.45 5.72
N PRO A 200 54.88 -39.87 6.07
CA PRO A 200 56.09 -39.09 5.88
C PRO A 200 56.38 -38.79 4.38
N GLU A 201 56.02 -39.75 3.50
CA GLU A 201 56.29 -39.72 2.06
C GLU A 201 54.97 -39.52 1.28
N LEU A 202 55.04 -38.72 0.22
CA LEU A 202 53.83 -38.33 -0.54
C LEU A 202 53.30 -39.49 -1.42
N ASP A 203 54.19 -40.30 -1.99
CA ASP A 203 53.89 -41.45 -2.85
C ASP A 203 53.24 -42.61 -2.09
N GLU A 204 53.39 -42.62 -0.78
CA GLU A 204 52.80 -43.65 0.10
C GLU A 204 51.54 -43.18 0.82
N LEU A 205 51.12 -41.91 0.60
CA LEU A 205 50.06 -41.28 1.37
C LEU A 205 48.73 -42.06 1.31
N ILE A 206 48.33 -42.54 0.15
CA ILE A 206 47.01 -43.19 -0.05
C ILE A 206 47.09 -44.73 0.06
N LYS A 207 48.09 -45.26 0.78
CA LYS A 207 48.19 -46.72 1.04
C LYS A 207 47.37 -47.09 2.29
N ALA A 208 46.77 -48.27 2.29
CA ALA A 208 45.91 -48.76 3.38
C ALA A 208 46.54 -48.68 4.79
N PRO A 209 47.90 -48.97 4.97
CA PRO A 209 48.51 -48.84 6.28
C PRO A 209 48.53 -47.45 6.88
N ASN A 210 48.36 -46.42 6.06
CA ASN A 210 48.41 -45.02 6.44
C ASN A 210 47.01 -44.40 6.72
N LEU A 211 45.92 -45.20 6.69
CA LEU A 211 44.58 -44.80 7.06
C LEU A 211 44.51 -44.58 8.57
N ALA A 212 44.15 -43.38 8.95
CA ALA A 212 43.88 -42.95 10.33
C ALA A 212 42.44 -42.45 10.48
N TRP A 213 41.79 -42.84 11.56
CA TRP A 213 40.50 -42.32 11.93
C TRP A 213 40.44 -42.00 13.40
N SER A 214 39.59 -41.04 13.78
CA SER A 214 39.31 -40.70 15.18
C SER A 214 37.85 -40.39 15.38
N ILE A 215 37.32 -40.75 16.54
CA ILE A 215 36.00 -40.36 17.02
C ILE A 215 36.16 -39.85 18.46
N ALA A 216 35.79 -38.63 18.72
CA ALA A 216 35.92 -37.99 20.01
C ALA A 216 34.56 -37.39 20.46
N PRO A 217 33.80 -38.11 21.31
CA PRO A 217 32.64 -37.56 21.97
C PRO A 217 33.05 -36.54 23.06
N SER A 218 32.30 -35.44 23.18
CA SER A 218 32.52 -34.43 24.20
C SER A 218 31.18 -34.04 24.83
N ILE A 219 31.17 -33.94 26.17
CA ILE A 219 29.99 -33.49 26.94
C ILE A 219 30.37 -32.23 27.69
N SER A 220 29.56 -31.17 27.51
CA SER A 220 29.74 -29.89 28.21
C SER A 220 28.48 -29.54 28.99
N LEU A 221 28.62 -29.32 30.28
CA LEU A 221 27.53 -28.90 31.18
C LEU A 221 27.86 -27.54 31.81
N PRO A 222 27.04 -26.48 31.58
CA PRO A 222 27.26 -25.17 32.19
C PRO A 222 26.81 -25.18 33.65
N ILE A 223 27.75 -25.21 34.61
CA ILE A 223 27.44 -25.20 36.05
C ILE A 223 27.41 -23.76 36.60
N PHE A 224 28.47 -23.00 36.35
CA PHE A 224 28.67 -21.65 36.92
C PHE A 224 27.93 -20.54 36.16
N ASN A 225 27.46 -20.79 34.97
CA ASN A 225 26.75 -19.82 34.15
C ASN A 225 25.23 -19.97 34.20
N ARG A 226 24.69 -20.74 35.11
CA ARG A 226 23.26 -21.09 35.16
C ARG A 226 22.36 -19.87 35.34
N ASP A 227 22.78 -18.89 36.15
CA ASP A 227 22.03 -17.64 36.31
C ASP A 227 21.97 -16.82 35.04
N LYS A 228 23.07 -16.77 34.27
CA LYS A 228 23.10 -16.11 32.97
C LYS A 228 22.12 -16.78 31.98
N LEU A 229 22.09 -18.10 31.95
CA LEU A 229 21.20 -18.89 31.09
C LEU A 229 19.73 -18.74 31.50
N ASN A 230 19.41 -18.73 32.78
CA ASN A 230 18.06 -18.44 33.28
C ASN A 230 17.59 -17.03 32.87
N ARG A 231 18.47 -16.02 32.95
CA ARG A 231 18.14 -14.67 32.46
C ARG A 231 17.91 -14.66 30.94
N ALA A 232 18.63 -15.47 30.17
CA ALA A 232 18.40 -15.60 28.73
C ALA A 232 17.00 -16.20 28.43
N VAL A 233 16.53 -17.17 29.22
CA VAL A 233 15.16 -17.70 29.15
C VAL A 233 14.14 -16.61 29.46
N ASN A 234 14.35 -15.87 30.55
CA ASN A 234 13.44 -14.76 30.92
C ASN A 234 13.35 -13.69 29.83
N ILE A 235 14.48 -13.36 29.19
CA ILE A 235 14.52 -12.42 28.05
C ILE A 235 13.72 -12.99 26.86
N ALA A 236 13.90 -14.26 26.53
CA ALA A 236 13.17 -14.91 25.43
C ALA A 236 11.65 -14.94 25.72
N GLU A 237 11.24 -15.20 26.97
CA GLU A 237 9.83 -15.17 27.38
C GLU A 237 9.26 -13.74 27.35
N ALA A 238 10.03 -12.73 27.77
CA ALA A 238 9.60 -11.33 27.66
C ALA A 238 9.44 -10.91 26.19
N GLN A 239 10.35 -11.32 25.34
CA GLN A 239 10.28 -11.08 23.89
C GLN A 239 9.03 -11.73 23.26
N GLN A 240 8.72 -12.96 23.65
CA GLN A 240 7.51 -13.64 23.19
C GLN A 240 6.25 -12.89 23.59
N LYS A 241 6.16 -12.37 24.83
CA LYS A 241 5.03 -11.54 25.28
C LYS A 241 4.86 -10.28 24.43
N ILE A 242 5.96 -9.59 24.12
CA ILE A 242 5.93 -8.42 23.21
C ILE A 242 5.34 -8.80 21.84
N LEU A 243 5.73 -9.95 21.29
CA LEU A 243 5.23 -10.40 20.00
C LEU A 243 3.77 -10.88 20.05
N VAL A 244 3.29 -11.38 21.19
CA VAL A 244 1.85 -11.66 21.40
C VAL A 244 1.04 -10.36 21.31
N GLU A 245 1.44 -9.32 22.01
CA GLU A 245 0.76 -8.02 21.96
C GLU A 245 0.84 -7.40 20.56
N SER A 246 1.99 -7.52 19.87
CA SER A 246 2.15 -7.09 18.49
C SER A 246 1.19 -7.83 17.53
N TYR A 247 1.07 -9.15 17.68
CA TYR A 247 0.14 -9.96 16.90
C TYR A 247 -1.32 -9.53 17.13
N GLN A 248 -1.71 -9.36 18.39
CA GLN A 248 -3.06 -8.89 18.74
C GLN A 248 -3.37 -7.52 18.15
N ASN A 249 -2.40 -6.59 18.22
CA ASN A 249 -2.54 -5.27 17.61
C ASN A 249 -2.69 -5.34 16.09
N THR A 250 -1.90 -6.19 15.41
CA THR A 250 -2.03 -6.39 13.96
C THR A 250 -3.41 -6.92 13.59
N VAL A 251 -3.93 -7.90 14.33
CA VAL A 251 -5.28 -8.45 14.11
C VAL A 251 -6.35 -7.38 14.35
N GLN A 252 -6.26 -6.62 15.44
CA GLN A 252 -7.21 -5.54 15.73
C GLN A 252 -7.19 -4.45 14.67
N THR A 253 -6.01 -4.07 14.20
CA THR A 253 -5.84 -3.10 13.10
C THR A 253 -6.50 -3.60 11.82
N ALA A 254 -6.33 -4.88 11.49
CA ALA A 254 -6.95 -5.47 10.32
C ALA A 254 -8.50 -5.44 10.38
N PHE A 255 -9.09 -5.75 11.54
CA PHE A 255 -10.54 -5.61 11.75
C PHE A 255 -11.01 -4.16 11.61
N TYR A 256 -10.27 -3.22 12.19
CA TYR A 256 -10.55 -1.79 12.10
C TYR A 256 -10.53 -1.30 10.65
N GLU A 257 -9.51 -1.65 9.88
CA GLU A 257 -9.38 -1.27 8.47
C GLU A 257 -10.55 -1.77 7.62
N VAL A 258 -10.98 -3.03 7.82
CA VAL A 258 -12.15 -3.57 7.10
C VAL A 258 -13.44 -2.85 7.52
N ALA A 259 -13.63 -2.61 8.82
CA ALA A 259 -14.82 -1.94 9.33
C ALA A 259 -14.93 -0.51 8.78
N ASP A 260 -13.82 0.24 8.78
CA ASP A 260 -13.75 1.59 8.25
C ASP A 260 -14.02 1.62 6.74
N ALA A 261 -13.40 0.72 5.97
CA ALA A 261 -13.61 0.66 4.52
C ALA A 261 -15.06 0.30 4.15
N LEU A 262 -15.71 -0.57 4.92
CA LEU A 262 -17.12 -0.91 4.72
C LEU A 262 -18.06 0.25 5.08
N ALA A 263 -17.82 0.93 6.20
CA ALA A 263 -18.58 2.11 6.61
C ALA A 263 -18.43 3.25 5.60
N ALA A 264 -17.20 3.50 5.15
CA ALA A 264 -16.91 4.50 4.12
C ALA A 264 -17.61 4.16 2.80
N ARG A 265 -17.64 2.90 2.39
CA ARG A 265 -18.30 2.47 1.16
C ARG A 265 -19.78 2.85 1.13
N GLN A 266 -20.52 2.58 2.21
CA GLN A 266 -21.92 2.89 2.31
C GLN A 266 -22.15 4.42 2.29
N THR A 267 -21.45 5.13 3.16
CA THR A 267 -21.64 6.59 3.32
C THR A 267 -21.20 7.39 2.10
N LEU A 268 -20.11 6.99 1.44
CA LEU A 268 -19.64 7.60 0.20
C LEU A 268 -20.62 7.39 -0.96
N ALA A 269 -21.26 6.23 -1.07
CA ALA A 269 -22.27 5.97 -2.09
C ALA A 269 -23.50 6.89 -1.90
N GLU A 270 -23.97 7.06 -0.66
CA GLU A 270 -25.07 7.97 -0.33
C GLU A 270 -24.68 9.43 -0.58
N GLN A 271 -23.48 9.84 -0.17
CA GLN A 271 -22.93 11.17 -0.40
C GLN A 271 -22.85 11.49 -1.90
N TYR A 272 -22.27 10.59 -2.69
CA TYR A 272 -22.12 10.76 -4.13
C TYR A 272 -23.48 10.89 -4.83
N ALA A 273 -24.45 10.04 -4.48
CA ALA A 273 -25.79 10.12 -5.03
C ALA A 273 -26.50 11.45 -4.68
N ALA A 274 -26.31 11.97 -3.46
CA ALA A 274 -26.83 13.26 -3.05
C ALA A 274 -26.15 14.41 -3.81
N GLN A 275 -24.81 14.37 -3.93
CA GLN A 275 -24.05 15.37 -4.69
C GLN A 275 -24.42 15.37 -6.18
N GLN A 276 -24.63 14.18 -6.80
CA GLN A 276 -25.10 14.11 -8.18
C GLN A 276 -26.46 14.79 -8.39
N ARG A 277 -27.41 14.60 -7.45
CA ARG A 277 -28.71 15.28 -7.52
C ARG A 277 -28.55 16.79 -7.35
N GLY A 278 -27.71 17.22 -6.40
CA GLY A 278 -27.36 18.61 -6.18
C GLY A 278 -26.70 19.25 -7.41
N ASN A 279 -25.71 18.56 -7.99
CA ASN A 279 -25.01 19.03 -9.19
C ASN A 279 -25.96 19.23 -10.39
N LYS A 280 -26.94 18.33 -10.60
CA LYS A 280 -27.97 18.52 -11.63
C LYS A 280 -28.78 19.79 -11.40
N ALA A 281 -29.16 20.08 -10.16
CA ALA A 281 -29.91 21.29 -9.83
C ALA A 281 -29.08 22.57 -10.04
N VAL A 282 -27.80 22.54 -9.64
CA VAL A 282 -26.85 23.64 -9.84
C VAL A 282 -26.57 23.88 -11.31
N SER A 283 -26.39 22.83 -12.11
CA SER A 283 -26.19 22.92 -13.57
C SER A 283 -27.41 23.50 -14.26
N GLU A 284 -28.62 23.12 -13.84
CA GLU A 284 -29.86 23.70 -14.38
C GLU A 284 -30.03 25.16 -13.97
N ARG A 285 -29.68 25.52 -12.73
CA ARG A 285 -29.62 26.93 -12.29
C ARG A 285 -28.68 27.75 -13.17
N LEU A 286 -27.47 27.24 -13.42
CA LEU A 286 -26.51 27.92 -14.30
C LEU A 286 -27.07 28.10 -15.72
N ARG A 287 -27.70 27.06 -16.27
CA ARG A 287 -28.32 27.12 -17.59
C ARG A 287 -29.39 28.22 -17.64
N LEU A 288 -30.27 28.29 -16.63
CA LEU A 288 -31.32 29.29 -16.55
C LEU A 288 -30.76 30.70 -16.36
N GLU A 289 -29.73 30.88 -15.50
CA GLU A 289 -29.09 32.19 -15.31
C GLU A 289 -28.36 32.68 -16.56
N ASN A 290 -27.77 31.80 -17.34
CA ASN A 290 -27.22 32.17 -18.65
C ASN A 290 -28.32 32.71 -19.60
N LEU A 291 -29.48 32.04 -19.71
CA LEU A 291 -30.61 32.51 -20.52
C LEU A 291 -31.19 33.84 -20.03
N ARG A 292 -31.30 34.02 -18.70
CA ARG A 292 -31.77 35.27 -18.11
C ARG A 292 -30.80 36.42 -18.36
N PHE A 293 -29.52 36.17 -18.30
CA PHE A 293 -28.49 37.15 -18.60
C PHE A 293 -28.51 37.55 -20.08
N GLU A 294 -28.66 36.61 -21.00
CA GLU A 294 -28.77 36.85 -22.44
C GLU A 294 -30.06 37.66 -22.77
N ALA A 295 -31.14 37.45 -22.02
CA ALA A 295 -32.37 38.19 -22.13
C ALA A 295 -32.33 39.56 -21.42
N GLY A 296 -31.22 39.92 -20.75
CA GLY A 296 -31.06 41.18 -20.05
C GLY A 296 -31.86 41.31 -18.73
N VAL A 297 -32.35 40.18 -18.17
CA VAL A 297 -33.20 40.17 -16.96
C VAL A 297 -32.43 39.69 -15.68
N SER A 298 -31.17 39.33 -15.80
CA SER A 298 -30.28 39.08 -14.65
C SER A 298 -28.96 39.82 -14.79
N THR A 299 -28.26 39.99 -13.68
CA THR A 299 -26.98 40.69 -13.63
C THR A 299 -25.80 39.78 -13.98
N ALA A 300 -24.68 40.38 -14.38
CA ALA A 300 -23.44 39.66 -14.55
C ALA A 300 -22.99 38.95 -13.24
N LEU A 301 -23.32 39.54 -12.08
CA LEU A 301 -23.01 38.97 -10.77
C LEU A 301 -23.77 37.67 -10.52
N ASP A 302 -25.10 37.66 -10.80
CA ASP A 302 -25.93 36.45 -10.62
C ASP A 302 -25.42 35.30 -11.47
N ARG A 303 -25.04 35.57 -12.72
CA ARG A 303 -24.43 34.57 -13.61
C ARG A 303 -23.09 34.07 -13.09
N LEU A 304 -22.24 34.98 -12.59
CA LEU A 304 -20.93 34.62 -12.03
C LEU A 304 -21.06 33.73 -10.78
N ASP A 305 -22.05 34.04 -9.92
CA ASP A 305 -22.30 33.21 -8.73
C ASP A 305 -22.79 31.81 -9.10
N ALA A 306 -23.70 31.68 -10.05
CA ALA A 306 -24.14 30.39 -10.57
C ALA A 306 -23.00 29.59 -11.20
N GLN A 307 -22.09 30.24 -11.92
CA GLN A 307 -20.91 29.60 -12.48
C GLN A 307 -19.93 29.13 -11.38
N ARG A 308 -19.70 29.90 -10.32
CA ARG A 308 -18.85 29.54 -9.19
C ARG A 308 -19.44 28.34 -8.43
N GLU A 309 -20.75 28.34 -8.22
CA GLU A 309 -21.46 27.24 -7.57
C GLU A 309 -21.35 25.94 -8.39
N SER A 310 -21.53 26.02 -9.72
CA SER A 310 -21.37 24.87 -10.62
C SER A 310 -19.95 24.29 -10.57
N TYR A 311 -18.94 25.15 -10.68
CA TYR A 311 -17.53 24.72 -10.58
C TYR A 311 -17.21 24.05 -9.24
N SER A 312 -17.67 24.64 -8.13
CA SER A 312 -17.48 24.05 -6.80
C SER A 312 -18.19 22.71 -6.65
N SER A 313 -19.39 22.58 -7.22
CA SER A 313 -20.16 21.33 -7.22
C SER A 313 -19.47 20.24 -8.03
N ASP A 314 -18.94 20.56 -9.20
CA ASP A 314 -18.20 19.62 -10.06
C ASP A 314 -16.89 19.16 -9.39
N GLN A 315 -16.15 20.08 -8.76
CA GLN A 315 -14.96 19.73 -7.96
C GLN A 315 -15.32 18.81 -6.79
N GLY A 316 -16.44 19.08 -6.10
CA GLY A 316 -16.93 18.23 -5.01
C GLY A 316 -17.25 16.81 -5.47
N LEU A 317 -17.86 16.65 -6.64
CA LEU A 317 -18.11 15.35 -7.24
C LEU A 317 -16.80 14.60 -7.54
N LEU A 318 -15.83 15.24 -8.19
CA LEU A 318 -14.54 14.64 -8.49
C LEU A 318 -13.77 14.22 -7.22
N ALA A 319 -13.86 15.04 -6.16
CA ALA A 319 -13.23 14.71 -4.88
C ALA A 319 -13.86 13.47 -4.22
N THR A 320 -15.21 13.37 -4.23
CA THR A 320 -15.90 12.19 -3.69
C THR A 320 -15.66 10.96 -4.57
N GLU A 321 -15.55 11.14 -5.88
CA GLU A 321 -15.17 10.08 -6.82
C GLU A 321 -13.81 9.48 -6.46
N LEU A 322 -12.81 10.33 -6.21
CA LEU A 322 -11.50 9.87 -5.74
C LEU A 322 -11.60 9.08 -4.43
N GLN A 323 -12.40 9.57 -3.48
CA GLN A 323 -12.58 8.87 -2.20
C GLN A 323 -13.21 7.48 -2.38
N ILE A 324 -14.18 7.31 -3.27
CA ILE A 324 -14.78 6.01 -3.59
C ILE A 324 -13.74 5.08 -4.21
N LEU A 325 -12.96 5.55 -5.18
CA LEU A 325 -11.93 4.76 -5.85
C LEU A 325 -10.84 4.31 -4.89
N THR A 326 -10.37 5.23 -4.04
CA THR A 326 -9.35 4.89 -3.03
C THR A 326 -9.89 3.95 -1.97
N ASN A 327 -11.14 4.13 -1.52
CA ASN A 327 -11.78 3.23 -0.57
C ASN A 327 -11.96 1.81 -1.14
N ASN A 328 -12.23 1.66 -2.43
CA ASN A 328 -12.28 0.34 -3.07
C ASN A 328 -10.93 -0.37 -3.04
N VAL A 329 -9.83 0.38 -3.23
CA VAL A 329 -8.47 -0.15 -3.08
C VAL A 329 -8.21 -0.54 -1.63
N ASP A 330 -8.59 0.30 -0.66
CA ASP A 330 -8.42 0.02 0.76
C ASP A 330 -9.19 -1.24 1.17
N LEU A 331 -10.41 -1.39 0.70
CA LEU A 331 -11.21 -2.57 0.96
C LEU A 331 -10.57 -3.85 0.38
N TYR A 332 -10.05 -3.78 -0.85
CA TYR A 332 -9.33 -4.91 -1.46
C TYR A 332 -8.11 -5.32 -0.64
N ILE A 333 -7.29 -4.35 -0.23
CA ILE A 333 -6.08 -4.61 0.56
C ILE A 333 -6.41 -5.10 1.97
N SER A 334 -7.39 -4.48 2.64
CA SER A 334 -7.79 -4.85 4.00
C SER A 334 -8.30 -6.29 4.11
N MET A 335 -8.78 -6.85 3.00
CA MET A 335 -9.17 -8.27 2.88
C MET A 335 -8.02 -9.19 2.41
N GLY A 336 -6.79 -8.69 2.36
CA GLY A 336 -5.60 -9.49 2.01
C GLY A 336 -5.39 -9.66 0.51
N GLY A 337 -6.02 -8.84 -0.36
CA GLY A 337 -5.86 -8.92 -1.81
C GLY A 337 -6.38 -10.20 -2.45
N GLY A 338 -7.13 -11.04 -1.71
CA GLY A 338 -7.59 -12.36 -2.13
C GLY A 338 -9.08 -12.43 -2.55
N LEU A 339 -9.64 -11.33 -3.02
CA LEU A 339 -11.07 -11.29 -3.41
C LEU A 339 -11.43 -12.22 -4.56
N ASP A 340 -10.47 -12.62 -5.38
CA ASP A 340 -10.67 -13.57 -6.48
C ASP A 340 -11.23 -14.91 -5.99
N GLN A 341 -10.90 -15.31 -4.76
CA GLN A 341 -11.44 -16.54 -4.15
C GLN A 341 -12.95 -16.45 -3.85
N TYR A 342 -13.50 -15.24 -3.80
CA TYR A 342 -14.92 -14.98 -3.51
C TYR A 342 -15.69 -14.47 -4.74
N GLY A 343 -15.12 -14.58 -5.95
CA GLY A 343 -15.76 -14.17 -7.20
C GLY A 343 -15.85 -12.66 -7.39
N VAL A 344 -15.10 -11.89 -6.62
CA VAL A 344 -14.96 -10.43 -6.79
C VAL A 344 -13.64 -10.20 -7.52
N SER A 345 -13.69 -10.23 -8.85
CA SER A 345 -12.54 -9.87 -9.67
C SER A 345 -12.13 -8.43 -9.36
N ALA A 346 -10.82 -8.20 -9.15
CA ALA A 346 -10.29 -6.85 -9.24
C ALA A 346 -10.79 -6.21 -10.53
N PRO A 347 -11.17 -4.92 -10.54
CA PRO A 347 -11.56 -4.26 -11.79
C PRO A 347 -10.42 -4.47 -12.78
N ALA A 348 -10.69 -5.23 -13.84
CA ALA A 348 -9.73 -5.50 -14.87
C ALA A 348 -9.24 -4.14 -15.39
N LEU A 349 -7.98 -3.86 -15.20
CA LEU A 349 -7.28 -2.88 -16.02
C LEU A 349 -7.29 -3.51 -17.42
N GLU A 350 -8.40 -3.32 -18.16
CA GLU A 350 -8.51 -3.76 -19.54
C GLU A 350 -7.42 -3.04 -20.33
N GLY A 351 -6.23 -3.66 -20.36
CA GLY A 351 -5.24 -3.43 -21.35
C GLY A 351 -5.78 -4.00 -22.67
N ASN A 352 -6.22 -3.13 -23.56
CA ASN A 352 -6.47 -3.45 -24.94
C ASN A 352 -5.31 -4.30 -25.49
N LYS A 353 -5.66 -5.49 -25.97
CA LYS A 353 -4.84 -6.23 -26.93
C LYS A 353 -4.75 -5.46 -28.24
#